data_f6b5abc1d0beb2cfe00552c31af94b53
#
_entry.id   f6b5abc1d0beb2cfe00552c31af94b53
#
_cell.length_a   1.000
_cell.length_b   1.000
_cell.length_c   1.000
_cell.angle_alpha   90.00
_cell.angle_beta   90.00
_cell.angle_gamma   90.00
#
_symmetry.space_group_name_H-M   'P 1'
#
loop_
_entity.id
_entity.type
_entity.pdbx_description
1 polymer ?
#
loop_
_entity_poly.entity_id
_entity_poly.type
_entity_poly.pdbx_seq_one_letter_code
_entity_poly.pdbx_strand_id
1 'polypeptide(L)'
;PFFFNDTATTEIYTLSLHDALPILLMGAQVLFLTNASGGINTCFKAGDFMMIKDQISSFVPSPLIGPNAEELGVRFPDMSQIYDADLQQILRKTAALKDIPLQEGVYIQLTGPNYESPAEVRMCRTLGADAVGMSTACEAVAANHMGMKICGISCISNMACGITANPLTHQEVQETADRVAPLFKKLVTECITAIHTV
;
A
#
# COMPACT_ATOMS: atom_id res chain seq x y z
N PRO A 1 1.92 -15.60 9.13
CA PRO A 1 1.68 -16.04 7.77
C PRO A 1 1.42 -14.82 6.91
N PHE A 2 2.26 -14.63 5.90
CA PHE A 2 2.08 -13.55 4.93
C PHE A 2 1.04 -14.02 3.92
N PHE A 3 -0.10 -13.34 3.88
CA PHE A 3 -1.10 -13.57 2.84
C PHE A 3 -0.83 -12.58 1.69
N PHE A 4 -0.27 -13.07 0.59
CA PHE A 4 -0.41 -12.41 -0.70
C PHE A 4 -1.81 -12.75 -1.21
N ASN A 5 -2.72 -11.77 -1.17
CA ASN A 5 -4.05 -11.98 -1.73
C ASN A 5 -4.01 -11.58 -3.21
N ASP A 6 -4.05 -12.59 -4.09
CA ASP A 6 -3.88 -12.47 -5.55
C ASP A 6 -5.22 -12.53 -6.30
N THR A 7 -6.32 -12.19 -5.65
CA THR A 7 -7.64 -12.21 -6.29
C THR A 7 -8.27 -10.82 -6.36
N ALA A 8 -8.09 -10.17 -7.51
CA ALA A 8 -8.85 -9.01 -7.92
C ALA A 8 -10.29 -9.44 -8.27
N THR A 9 -11.18 -9.47 -7.30
CA THR A 9 -12.61 -9.69 -7.52
C THR A 9 -13.44 -8.64 -6.79
N THR A 10 -14.68 -8.45 -7.27
CA THR A 10 -15.66 -7.47 -6.81
C THR A 10 -16.01 -7.53 -5.31
N GLU A 11 -15.49 -8.51 -4.58
CA GLU A 11 -15.67 -8.73 -3.15
C GLU A 11 -14.72 -7.91 -2.27
N ILE A 12 -13.72 -7.22 -2.84
CA ILE A 12 -12.66 -6.49 -2.11
C ILE A 12 -13.22 -5.41 -1.19
N TYR A 13 -14.32 -4.78 -1.54
CA TYR A 13 -14.90 -3.67 -0.76
C TYR A 13 -15.54 -4.13 0.56
N THR A 14 -16.11 -5.31 0.57
CA THR A 14 -16.64 -5.94 1.79
C THR A 14 -15.52 -6.57 2.61
N LEU A 15 -14.49 -7.08 1.96
CA LEU A 15 -13.34 -7.74 2.61
C LEU A 15 -12.49 -6.75 3.43
N SER A 16 -12.28 -5.52 3.00
CA SER A 16 -11.41 -4.56 3.72
C SER A 16 -11.89 -4.28 5.14
N LEU A 17 -13.21 -4.13 5.35
CA LEU A 17 -13.78 -4.03 6.71
C LEU A 17 -13.75 -5.37 7.45
N HIS A 18 -13.99 -6.48 6.75
CA HIS A 18 -13.98 -7.81 7.33
C HIS A 18 -12.58 -8.27 7.76
N ASP A 19 -11.52 -7.83 7.07
CA ASP A 19 -10.15 -8.20 7.41
C ASP A 19 -9.57 -7.30 8.52
N ALA A 20 -9.81 -6.00 8.49
CA ALA A 20 -9.30 -5.06 9.49
C ALA A 20 -10.02 -5.19 10.84
N LEU A 21 -11.33 -5.45 10.86
CA LEU A 21 -12.11 -5.57 12.08
C LEU A 21 -11.66 -6.73 13.00
N PRO A 22 -11.48 -7.98 12.53
CA PRO A 22 -10.97 -9.04 13.38
C PRO A 22 -9.60 -8.74 13.98
N ILE A 23 -8.72 -8.10 13.21
CA ILE A 23 -7.37 -7.71 13.64
C ILE A 23 -7.45 -6.70 14.79
N LEU A 24 -8.32 -5.68 14.66
CA LEU A 24 -8.58 -4.71 15.72
C LEU A 24 -9.16 -5.39 16.97
N LEU A 25 -10.16 -6.25 16.80
CA LEU A 25 -10.81 -6.96 17.91
C LEU A 25 -9.85 -7.91 18.66
N MET A 26 -8.80 -8.38 18.01
CA MET A 26 -7.69 -9.11 18.64
C MET A 26 -6.71 -8.19 19.38
N GLY A 27 -6.94 -6.88 19.40
CA GLY A 27 -6.15 -5.91 20.14
C GLY A 27 -4.95 -5.33 19.36
N ALA A 28 -4.88 -5.52 18.04
CA ALA A 28 -3.85 -4.88 17.23
C ALA A 28 -4.06 -3.37 17.17
N GLN A 29 -3.02 -2.60 17.44
CA GLN A 29 -3.05 -1.13 17.42
C GLN A 29 -2.40 -0.55 16.17
N VAL A 30 -1.54 -1.31 15.53
CA VAL A 30 -0.78 -0.91 14.33
C VAL A 30 -1.08 -1.87 13.18
N LEU A 31 -1.42 -1.31 12.02
CA LEU A 31 -1.55 -2.02 10.76
C LEU A 31 -0.33 -1.72 9.87
N PHE A 32 0.48 -2.75 9.61
CA PHE A 32 1.60 -2.66 8.67
C PHE A 32 1.18 -3.26 7.33
N LEU A 33 1.01 -2.41 6.33
CA LEU A 33 0.56 -2.80 4.99
C LEU A 33 1.75 -3.08 4.06
N THR A 34 1.64 -4.13 3.27
CA THR A 34 2.60 -4.43 2.20
C THR A 34 1.87 -4.78 0.92
N ASN A 35 2.38 -4.33 -0.21
CA ASN A 35 1.83 -4.67 -1.52
C ASN A 35 2.92 -4.73 -2.59
N ALA A 36 2.54 -5.15 -3.80
CA ALA A 36 3.27 -4.96 -5.04
C ALA A 36 2.54 -3.90 -5.88
N SER A 37 3.29 -3.04 -6.57
CA SER A 37 2.72 -1.94 -7.37
C SER A 37 3.55 -1.65 -8.63
N GLY A 38 2.92 -0.99 -9.60
CA GLY A 38 3.57 -0.41 -10.76
C GLY A 38 4.13 0.97 -10.45
N GLY A 39 5.42 1.19 -10.70
CA GLY A 39 6.06 2.50 -10.53
C GLY A 39 5.61 3.50 -11.59
N ILE A 40 5.08 4.64 -11.16
CA ILE A 40 4.70 5.78 -12.01
C ILE A 40 5.82 6.83 -12.02
N ASN A 41 6.47 7.02 -10.86
CA ASN A 41 7.59 7.94 -10.73
C ASN A 41 8.80 7.41 -11.50
N THR A 42 9.31 8.18 -12.46
CA THR A 42 10.42 7.78 -13.34
C THR A 42 11.79 7.73 -12.66
N CYS A 43 11.89 8.21 -11.41
CA CYS A 43 13.08 8.03 -10.59
C CYS A 43 13.12 6.64 -9.93
N PHE A 44 12.01 5.90 -9.96
CA PHE A 44 11.94 4.54 -9.43
C PHE A 44 12.33 3.51 -10.48
N LYS A 45 12.66 2.33 -10.02
CA LYS A 45 12.94 1.15 -10.87
C LYS A 45 12.30 -0.10 -10.27
N ALA A 46 12.05 -1.08 -11.12
CA ALA A 46 11.55 -2.38 -10.68
C ALA A 46 12.51 -3.04 -9.68
N GLY A 47 11.98 -3.38 -8.53
CA GLY A 47 12.70 -3.89 -7.37
C GLY A 47 12.96 -2.87 -6.25
N ASP A 48 12.63 -1.59 -6.44
CA ASP A 48 12.67 -0.59 -5.38
C ASP A 48 11.59 -0.86 -4.32
N PHE A 49 11.84 -0.43 -3.10
CA PHE A 49 10.85 -0.37 -2.04
C PHE A 49 10.43 1.07 -1.81
N MET A 50 9.13 1.30 -1.76
CA MET A 50 8.57 2.63 -1.53
C MET A 50 7.76 2.64 -0.23
N MET A 51 8.15 3.45 0.73
CA MET A 51 7.30 3.79 1.87
C MET A 51 6.13 4.61 1.37
N ILE A 52 4.92 4.17 1.71
CA ILE A 52 3.68 4.89 1.38
C ILE A 52 3.53 6.03 2.38
N LYS A 53 3.66 7.27 1.91
CA LYS A 53 3.48 8.47 2.74
C LYS A 53 2.07 9.02 2.70
N ASP A 54 1.33 8.75 1.62
CA ASP A 54 -0.04 9.19 1.38
C ASP A 54 -0.68 8.35 0.27
N GLN A 55 -1.98 8.49 0.05
CA GLN A 55 -2.72 7.72 -0.94
C GLN A 55 -3.78 8.52 -1.69
N ILE A 56 -4.14 8.00 -2.87
CA ILE A 56 -5.32 8.42 -3.64
C ILE A 56 -6.23 7.19 -3.80
N SER A 57 -7.44 7.25 -3.23
CA SER A 57 -8.42 6.16 -3.29
C SER A 57 -9.74 6.57 -3.96
N SER A 58 -9.79 7.74 -4.59
CA SER A 58 -11.02 8.32 -5.16
C SER A 58 -11.58 7.57 -6.37
N PHE A 59 -10.83 6.63 -6.94
CA PHE A 59 -11.25 5.83 -8.10
C PHE A 59 -11.83 4.46 -7.72
N VAL A 60 -11.92 4.18 -6.42
CA VAL A 60 -12.51 2.96 -5.88
C VAL A 60 -13.58 3.32 -4.87
N PRO A 61 -14.66 2.53 -4.71
CA PRO A 61 -15.64 2.77 -3.68
C PRO A 61 -15.01 2.77 -2.28
N SER A 62 -15.36 3.79 -1.48
CA SER A 62 -14.89 3.83 -0.09
C SER A 62 -15.51 2.68 0.71
N PRO A 63 -14.74 1.98 1.56
CA PRO A 63 -15.26 0.95 2.46
C PRO A 63 -16.25 1.50 3.50
N LEU A 64 -16.33 2.82 3.66
CA LEU A 64 -17.23 3.49 4.61
C LEU A 64 -18.58 3.88 3.99
N ILE A 65 -18.87 3.48 2.75
CA ILE A 65 -20.18 3.69 2.13
C ILE A 65 -21.22 2.80 2.82
N GLY A 66 -22.33 3.42 3.23
CA GLY A 66 -23.42 2.73 3.93
C GLY A 66 -23.67 3.30 5.33
N PRO A 67 -24.43 2.60 6.18
CA PRO A 67 -24.64 2.98 7.58
C PRO A 67 -23.33 2.99 8.34
N ASN A 68 -23.14 3.99 9.24
CA ASN A 68 -21.96 4.02 10.09
C ASN A 68 -22.11 3.00 11.25
N ALA A 69 -21.03 2.30 11.55
CA ALA A 69 -20.89 1.51 12.77
C ALA A 69 -20.20 2.39 13.83
N GLU A 70 -21.00 3.08 14.65
CA GLU A 70 -20.51 4.10 15.60
C GLU A 70 -19.53 3.54 16.64
N GLU A 71 -19.67 2.26 16.95
CA GLU A 71 -18.77 1.53 17.85
C GLU A 71 -17.36 1.33 17.26
N LEU A 72 -17.20 1.48 15.93
CA LEU A 72 -15.91 1.33 15.25
C LEU A 72 -15.24 2.67 14.99
N GLY A 73 -16.02 3.75 14.83
CA GLY A 73 -15.46 5.06 14.58
C GLY A 73 -16.48 6.11 14.13
N VAL A 74 -16.00 7.32 13.96
CA VAL A 74 -16.85 8.46 13.56
C VAL A 74 -17.25 8.36 12.08
N ARG A 75 -18.41 8.92 11.74
CA ARG A 75 -18.93 8.90 10.36
C ARG A 75 -17.98 9.54 9.33
N PHE A 76 -17.26 10.57 9.74
CA PHE A 76 -16.35 11.35 8.89
C PHE A 76 -14.97 11.40 9.54
N PRO A 77 -14.16 10.32 9.39
CA PRO A 77 -12.81 10.28 9.94
C PRO A 77 -11.88 11.25 9.21
N ASP A 78 -10.96 11.84 9.94
CA ASP A 78 -9.88 12.66 9.38
C ASP A 78 -8.85 11.77 8.68
N MET A 79 -8.51 12.10 7.44
CA MET A 79 -7.52 11.40 6.62
C MET A 79 -6.23 12.20 6.42
N SER A 80 -6.04 13.31 7.16
CA SER A 80 -4.88 14.20 6.98
C SER A 80 -3.54 13.51 7.25
N GLN A 81 -3.55 12.48 8.11
CA GLN A 81 -2.38 11.68 8.46
C GLN A 81 -2.73 10.19 8.49
N ILE A 82 -3.33 9.69 7.40
CA ILE A 82 -3.73 8.28 7.32
C ILE A 82 -2.55 7.32 7.52
N TYR A 83 -1.36 7.68 7.05
CA TYR A 83 -0.11 7.00 7.38
C TYR A 83 0.60 7.76 8.50
N ASP A 84 0.74 7.11 9.66
CA ASP A 84 1.25 7.70 10.90
C ASP A 84 2.69 8.22 10.74
N ALA A 85 2.93 9.48 11.12
CA ALA A 85 4.20 10.15 10.91
C ALA A 85 5.34 9.55 11.75
N ASP A 86 5.05 9.08 12.97
CA ASP A 86 6.04 8.46 13.84
C ASP A 86 6.46 7.10 13.28
N LEU A 87 5.49 6.31 12.79
CA LEU A 87 5.77 5.04 12.12
C LEU A 87 6.59 5.26 10.84
N GLN A 88 6.27 6.26 10.03
CA GLN A 88 7.08 6.61 8.86
C GLN A 88 8.53 6.94 9.26
N GLN A 89 8.73 7.67 10.35
CA GLN A 89 10.08 7.98 10.83
C GLN A 89 10.84 6.72 11.28
N ILE A 90 10.15 5.77 11.92
CA ILE A 90 10.75 4.48 12.30
C ILE A 90 11.18 3.72 11.04
N LEU A 91 10.31 3.65 10.01
CA LEU A 91 10.63 2.97 8.75
C LEU A 91 11.87 3.58 8.08
N ARG A 92 11.95 4.92 7.98
CA ARG A 92 13.13 5.62 7.42
C ARG A 92 14.41 5.28 8.17
N LYS A 93 14.37 5.39 9.50
CA LYS A 93 15.55 5.09 10.36
C LYS A 93 15.98 3.63 10.23
N THR A 94 15.02 2.72 10.23
CA THR A 94 15.29 1.29 10.10
C THR A 94 15.93 0.94 8.77
N ALA A 95 15.37 1.45 7.67
CA ALA A 95 15.91 1.24 6.33
C ALA A 95 17.36 1.78 6.24
N ALA A 96 17.60 2.99 6.74
CA ALA A 96 18.94 3.59 6.77
C ALA A 96 19.95 2.77 7.62
N LEU A 97 19.54 2.31 8.81
CA LEU A 97 20.40 1.50 9.69
C LEU A 97 20.75 0.13 9.10
N LYS A 98 19.90 -0.38 8.20
CA LYS A 98 20.13 -1.68 7.53
C LYS A 98 20.73 -1.53 6.13
N ASP A 99 21.05 -0.30 5.72
CA ASP A 99 21.59 0.03 4.41
C ASP A 99 20.69 -0.47 3.27
N ILE A 100 19.37 -0.34 3.45
CA ILE A 100 18.35 -0.72 2.46
C ILE A 100 17.77 0.56 1.84
N PRO A 101 17.94 0.77 0.53
CA PRO A 101 17.33 1.91 -0.15
C PRO A 101 15.81 1.90 0.00
N LEU A 102 15.24 3.03 0.44
CA LEU A 102 13.80 3.21 0.62
C LEU A 102 13.37 4.50 -0.08
N GLN A 103 12.54 4.35 -1.10
CA GLN A 103 11.85 5.46 -1.76
C GLN A 103 10.64 5.91 -0.91
N GLU A 104 10.10 7.07 -1.20
CA GLU A 104 8.88 7.57 -0.56
C GLU A 104 7.93 8.08 -1.62
N GLY A 105 6.64 7.80 -1.49
CA GLY A 105 5.70 8.23 -2.50
C GLY A 105 4.23 8.12 -2.12
N VAL A 106 3.40 8.66 -3.00
CA VAL A 106 1.94 8.56 -2.96
C VAL A 106 1.50 7.33 -3.75
N TYR A 107 0.71 6.49 -3.10
CA TYR A 107 0.13 5.30 -3.73
C TYR A 107 -1.29 5.60 -4.23
N ILE A 108 -1.61 5.24 -5.47
CA ILE A 108 -2.98 5.32 -6.00
C ILE A 108 -3.58 3.93 -6.15
N GLN A 109 -4.80 3.74 -5.64
CA GLN A 109 -5.57 2.52 -5.86
C GLN A 109 -6.57 2.71 -7.00
N LEU A 110 -6.51 1.82 -7.99
CA LEU A 110 -7.51 1.65 -9.05
C LEU A 110 -8.23 0.32 -8.87
N THR A 111 -9.35 0.14 -9.58
CA THR A 111 -10.20 -1.04 -9.42
C THR A 111 -9.60 -2.32 -9.97
N GLY A 112 -8.84 -2.25 -11.07
CA GLY A 112 -8.45 -3.44 -11.81
C GLY A 112 -9.66 -4.16 -12.46
N PRO A 113 -9.56 -5.45 -12.83
CA PRO A 113 -8.39 -6.34 -12.70
C PRO A 113 -7.35 -6.19 -13.83
N ASN A 114 -7.62 -5.36 -14.85
CA ASN A 114 -6.65 -5.06 -15.90
C ASN A 114 -5.58 -4.08 -15.41
N TYR A 115 -4.38 -4.18 -15.96
CA TYR A 115 -3.38 -3.13 -15.83
C TYR A 115 -3.84 -1.85 -16.52
N GLU A 116 -3.30 -0.73 -16.08
CA GLU A 116 -3.62 0.61 -16.58
C GLU A 116 -3.14 0.78 -18.03
N SER A 117 -3.90 1.51 -18.81
CA SER A 117 -3.44 2.03 -20.09
C SER A 117 -2.37 3.13 -19.90
N PRO A 118 -1.51 3.41 -20.90
CA PRO A 118 -0.56 4.51 -20.81
C PRO A 118 -1.21 5.88 -20.55
N ALA A 119 -2.47 6.08 -20.96
CA ALA A 119 -3.21 7.31 -20.69
C ALA A 119 -3.62 7.41 -19.20
N GLU A 120 -4.08 6.31 -18.61
CA GLU A 120 -4.40 6.24 -17.18
C GLU A 120 -3.14 6.43 -16.32
N VAL A 121 -2.01 5.85 -16.70
CA VAL A 121 -0.73 6.08 -16.00
C VAL A 121 -0.33 7.55 -16.02
N ARG A 122 -0.49 8.24 -17.18
CA ARG A 122 -0.26 9.70 -17.25
C ARG A 122 -1.22 10.50 -16.38
N MET A 123 -2.50 10.10 -16.33
CA MET A 123 -3.51 10.68 -15.44
C MET A 123 -3.08 10.53 -13.98
N CYS A 124 -2.76 9.34 -13.53
CA CYS A 124 -2.31 9.07 -12.17
C CYS A 124 -1.08 9.90 -11.79
N ARG A 125 -0.12 10.03 -12.71
CA ARG A 125 1.05 10.88 -12.52
C ARG A 125 0.66 12.36 -12.35
N THR A 126 -0.25 12.86 -13.17
CA THR A 126 -0.73 14.25 -13.10
C THR A 126 -1.43 14.54 -11.77
N LEU A 127 -2.09 13.54 -11.19
CA LEU A 127 -2.70 13.60 -9.86
C LEU A 127 -1.68 13.53 -8.72
N GLY A 128 -0.41 13.28 -9.01
CA GLY A 128 0.66 13.24 -8.01
C GLY A 128 0.97 11.85 -7.47
N ALA A 129 0.48 10.77 -8.10
CA ALA A 129 0.80 9.41 -7.69
C ALA A 129 2.21 9.00 -8.16
N ASP A 130 2.93 8.29 -7.28
CA ASP A 130 4.26 7.72 -7.52
C ASP A 130 4.20 6.22 -7.87
N ALA A 131 3.18 5.52 -7.40
CA ALA A 131 2.95 4.11 -7.67
C ALA A 131 1.46 3.80 -7.76
N VAL A 132 1.09 2.77 -8.53
CA VAL A 132 -0.29 2.35 -8.77
C VAL A 132 -0.48 0.87 -8.46
N GLY A 133 -1.62 0.52 -7.90
CA GLY A 133 -2.05 -0.87 -7.68
C GLY A 133 -3.55 -0.97 -7.44
N MET A 134 -4.01 -2.15 -7.01
CA MET A 134 -5.43 -2.51 -6.96
C MET A 134 -5.90 -2.86 -5.54
N SER A 135 -5.11 -2.55 -4.50
CA SER A 135 -5.36 -2.92 -3.10
C SER A 135 -4.86 -1.85 -2.14
N THR A 136 -4.92 -2.10 -0.83
CA THR A 136 -4.20 -1.34 0.21
C THR A 136 -4.87 -0.06 0.67
N ALA A 137 -5.28 0.83 -0.24
CA ALA A 137 -5.84 2.13 0.17
C ALA A 137 -7.21 1.98 0.87
N CYS A 138 -8.03 1.03 0.45
CA CYS A 138 -9.30 0.74 1.13
C CYS A 138 -9.07 0.16 2.52
N GLU A 139 -8.10 -0.73 2.69
CA GLU A 139 -7.72 -1.28 4.00
C GLU A 139 -7.21 -0.19 4.94
N ALA A 140 -6.39 0.74 4.42
CA ALA A 140 -5.93 1.89 5.19
C ALA A 140 -7.08 2.80 5.62
N VAL A 141 -8.06 3.09 4.74
CA VAL A 141 -9.25 3.87 5.08
C VAL A 141 -10.05 3.19 6.20
N ALA A 142 -10.28 1.89 6.10
CA ALA A 142 -11.01 1.13 7.10
C ALA A 142 -10.28 1.12 8.45
N ALA A 143 -8.98 0.87 8.44
CA ALA A 143 -8.17 0.85 9.67
C ALA A 143 -8.07 2.22 10.33
N ASN A 144 -7.94 3.31 9.53
CA ASN A 144 -7.94 4.68 10.06
C ASN A 144 -9.29 5.03 10.70
N HIS A 145 -10.41 4.64 10.08
CA HIS A 145 -11.75 4.80 10.66
C HIS A 145 -11.85 4.14 12.04
N MET A 146 -11.21 3.00 12.24
CA MET A 146 -11.18 2.26 13.49
C MET A 146 -10.08 2.71 14.47
N GLY A 147 -9.37 3.81 14.18
CA GLY A 147 -8.36 4.39 15.07
C GLY A 147 -7.02 3.64 15.13
N MET A 148 -6.74 2.75 14.18
CA MET A 148 -5.44 2.08 14.09
C MET A 148 -4.38 3.02 13.54
N LYS A 149 -3.14 2.92 14.03
CA LYS A 149 -1.98 3.53 13.38
C LYS A 149 -1.56 2.72 12.17
N ILE A 150 -1.23 3.40 11.06
CA ILE A 150 -0.98 2.73 9.79
C ILE A 150 0.39 3.13 9.26
N CYS A 151 1.13 2.16 8.74
CA CYS A 151 2.28 2.38 7.87
C CYS A 151 2.30 1.34 6.76
N GLY A 152 3.03 1.59 5.69
CA GLY A 152 3.08 0.66 4.58
C GLY A 152 4.33 0.81 3.72
N ILE A 153 4.76 -0.32 3.14
CA ILE A 153 5.83 -0.38 2.16
C ILE A 153 5.34 -1.13 0.92
N SER A 154 5.41 -0.46 -0.22
CA SER A 154 5.13 -1.04 -1.53
C SER A 154 6.42 -1.56 -2.18
N CYS A 155 6.37 -2.76 -2.74
CA CYS A 155 7.40 -3.24 -3.65
C CYS A 155 7.05 -2.77 -5.07
N ILE A 156 7.92 -1.98 -5.69
CA ILE A 156 7.79 -1.60 -7.10
C ILE A 156 8.14 -2.83 -7.94
N SER A 157 7.15 -3.66 -8.25
CA SER A 157 7.36 -4.93 -8.96
C SER A 157 7.67 -4.73 -10.44
N ASN A 158 7.19 -3.64 -11.02
CA ASN A 158 7.36 -3.27 -12.43
C ASN A 158 7.23 -1.75 -12.57
N MET A 159 7.60 -1.23 -13.71
CA MET A 159 7.20 0.14 -14.09
C MET A 159 5.84 0.08 -14.78
N ALA A 160 4.96 1.03 -14.44
CA ALA A 160 3.61 1.07 -14.98
C ALA A 160 3.59 1.22 -16.52
N CYS A 161 2.49 0.82 -17.15
CA CYS A 161 2.36 0.82 -18.62
C CYS A 161 2.72 2.14 -19.26
N GLY A 162 3.54 2.09 -20.32
CA GLY A 162 3.98 3.27 -21.06
C GLY A 162 5.08 4.10 -20.39
N ILE A 163 5.62 3.65 -19.24
CA ILE A 163 6.84 4.22 -18.65
C ILE A 163 8.07 3.62 -19.34
N THR A 164 8.07 2.33 -19.58
CA THR A 164 9.08 1.62 -20.35
C THR A 164 8.53 1.21 -21.72
N ALA A 165 9.41 0.87 -22.67
CA ALA A 165 9.01 0.43 -24.01
C ALA A 165 8.48 -1.02 -24.04
N ASN A 166 8.74 -1.81 -23.00
CA ASN A 166 8.35 -3.21 -22.93
C ASN A 166 6.89 -3.36 -22.51
N PRO A 167 6.15 -4.34 -23.08
CA PRO A 167 4.84 -4.71 -22.58
C PRO A 167 4.94 -5.26 -21.15
N LEU A 168 4.01 -4.87 -20.29
CA LEU A 168 3.92 -5.40 -18.95
C LEU A 168 3.37 -6.83 -18.98
N THR A 169 4.00 -7.74 -18.24
CA THR A 169 3.54 -9.13 -18.07
C THR A 169 3.48 -9.50 -16.60
N HIS A 170 2.53 -10.36 -16.22
CA HIS A 170 2.45 -10.87 -14.86
C HIS A 170 3.70 -11.66 -14.46
N GLN A 171 4.35 -12.32 -15.43
CA GLN A 171 5.61 -13.04 -15.20
C GLN A 171 6.74 -12.10 -14.76
N GLU A 172 6.90 -10.94 -15.39
CA GLU A 172 7.89 -9.92 -14.98
C GLU A 172 7.66 -9.43 -13.55
N VAL A 173 6.40 -9.21 -13.19
CA VAL A 173 5.99 -8.84 -11.83
C VAL A 173 6.44 -9.90 -10.82
N GLN A 174 6.17 -11.18 -11.11
CA GLN A 174 6.52 -12.30 -10.24
C GLN A 174 8.03 -12.47 -10.11
N GLU A 175 8.77 -12.47 -11.23
CA GLU A 175 10.23 -12.61 -11.24
C GLU A 175 10.91 -11.49 -10.45
N THR A 176 10.42 -10.25 -10.56
CA THR A 176 10.93 -9.14 -9.78
C THR A 176 10.63 -9.32 -8.29
N ALA A 177 9.40 -9.68 -7.94
CA ALA A 177 8.99 -9.92 -6.56
C ALA A 177 9.85 -11.01 -5.91
N ASP A 178 10.05 -12.13 -6.58
CA ASP A 178 10.87 -13.26 -6.09
C ASP A 178 12.33 -12.85 -5.88
N ARG A 179 12.89 -12.08 -6.82
CA ARG A 179 14.27 -11.58 -6.74
C ARG A 179 14.51 -10.69 -5.53
N VAL A 180 13.57 -9.84 -5.18
CA VAL A 180 13.73 -8.88 -4.07
C VAL A 180 13.13 -9.37 -2.75
N ALA A 181 12.36 -10.46 -2.75
CA ALA A 181 11.66 -10.98 -1.57
C ALA A 181 12.56 -11.18 -0.33
N PRO A 182 13.80 -11.68 -0.43
CA PRO A 182 14.66 -11.80 0.76
C PRO A 182 14.96 -10.47 1.42
N LEU A 183 15.26 -9.44 0.61
CA LEU A 183 15.57 -8.10 1.12
C LEU A 183 14.31 -7.40 1.64
N PHE A 184 13.18 -7.58 0.97
CA PHE A 184 11.88 -7.05 1.41
C PHE A 184 11.46 -7.66 2.76
N LYS A 185 11.55 -8.98 2.91
CA LYS A 185 11.29 -9.67 4.18
C LYS A 185 12.16 -9.14 5.30
N LYS A 186 13.46 -8.96 5.02
CA LYS A 186 14.40 -8.38 6.01
C LYS A 186 13.93 -6.99 6.44
N LEU A 187 13.64 -6.10 5.49
CA LEU A 187 13.20 -4.73 5.79
C LEU A 187 11.92 -4.74 6.64
N VAL A 188 10.89 -5.48 6.23
CA VAL A 188 9.60 -5.55 6.93
C VAL A 188 9.79 -6.10 8.34
N THR A 189 10.55 -7.18 8.52
CA THR A 189 10.80 -7.78 9.84
C THR A 189 11.51 -6.80 10.77
N GLU A 190 12.53 -6.10 10.28
CA GLU A 190 13.26 -5.11 11.07
C GLU A 190 12.38 -3.91 11.43
N CYS A 191 11.54 -3.45 10.51
CA CYS A 191 10.58 -2.38 10.78
C CYS A 191 9.55 -2.79 11.85
N ILE A 192 8.97 -3.98 11.75
CA ILE A 192 8.02 -4.51 12.76
C ILE A 192 8.70 -4.60 14.12
N THR A 193 9.92 -5.11 14.18
CA THR A 193 10.70 -5.20 15.42
C THR A 193 10.93 -3.80 16.02
N ALA A 194 11.30 -2.82 15.19
CA ALA A 194 11.53 -1.45 15.65
C ALA A 194 10.24 -0.78 16.15
N ILE A 195 9.09 -1.05 15.52
CA ILE A 195 7.78 -0.54 15.96
C ILE A 195 7.39 -1.14 17.32
N HIS A 196 7.65 -2.42 17.54
CA HIS A 196 7.30 -3.10 18.78
C HIS A 196 8.10 -2.63 20.00
N THR A 197 9.26 -1.99 19.78
CA THR A 197 10.15 -1.52 20.86
C THR A 197 9.85 -0.07 21.30
N VAL A 198 8.90 0.60 20.67
CA VAL A 198 8.44 1.97 20.97
C VAL A 198 7.05 1.96 21.57
#